data_d7e2bb610a3b2225cf13dd6558830844
#
_entry.id   d7e2bb610a3b2225cf13dd6558830844
#
_cell.length_a   1.000
_cell.length_b   1.000
_cell.length_c   1.000
_cell.angle_alpha   90.00
_cell.angle_beta   90.00
_cell.angle_gamma   90.00
#
_symmetry.space_group_name_H-M   'P 1'
#
loop_
_entity.id
_entity.type
_entity.pdbx_description
1 polymer ?
#
loop_
_entity_poly.entity_id
_entity_poly.type
_entity_poly.pdbx_seq_one_letter_code
_entity_poly.pdbx_strand_id
1 'polypeptide(L)'
;PYIKVESSLQAVKDIAEFYLQQLQIPVVGITGSVGKTSTKEVIASVLKEKYRTLKTQGNFNNELGLPLTVFRLRDEDEIAVLEMGISDFGEMTRLAKIARPNTCVITNIGTCHLENLGDRDGVLKAKTEIFKYLQKDGHIVLNGDDDKLCMVKEYEGIKPVCLLYTSDAADDS
;
A
#
# COMPACT_ATOMS: atom_id res chain seq x y z
N PRO A 1 10.57 32.88 -9.50
CA PRO A 1 9.39 32.76 -8.65
C PRO A 1 9.52 31.57 -7.70
N TYR A 2 9.05 31.71 -6.47
CA TYR A 2 9.01 30.65 -5.46
C TYR A 2 7.67 30.71 -4.69
N ILE A 3 7.27 29.58 -4.13
CA ILE A 3 6.11 29.51 -3.23
C ILE A 3 6.65 29.24 -1.83
N LYS A 4 6.36 30.15 -0.89
CA LYS A 4 6.74 30.01 0.51
C LYS A 4 5.73 29.10 1.21
N VAL A 5 6.22 28.05 1.89
CA VAL A 5 5.42 27.09 2.68
C VAL A 5 6.05 26.93 4.06
N GLU A 6 5.27 26.49 5.04
CA GLU A 6 5.76 26.21 6.40
C GLU A 6 6.64 24.95 6.43
N SER A 7 6.29 23.92 5.67
CA SER A 7 7.03 22.66 5.55
C SER A 7 7.09 22.23 4.09
N SER A 8 8.29 22.17 3.53
CA SER A 8 8.50 21.69 2.15
C SER A 8 8.08 20.21 2.00
N LEU A 9 8.36 19.37 3.00
CA LEU A 9 7.97 17.97 2.97
C LEU A 9 6.45 17.81 2.98
N GLN A 10 5.75 18.58 3.81
CA GLN A 10 4.28 18.53 3.83
C GLN A 10 3.70 19.03 2.51
N ALA A 11 4.23 20.12 1.95
CA ALA A 11 3.80 20.64 0.66
C ALA A 11 3.98 19.61 -0.48
N VAL A 12 5.09 18.87 -0.49
CA VAL A 12 5.34 17.80 -1.47
C VAL A 12 4.29 16.69 -1.33
N LYS A 13 3.93 16.30 -0.09
CA LYS A 13 2.88 15.30 0.16
C LYS A 13 1.50 15.77 -0.30
N ASP A 14 1.14 17.02 0.03
CA ASP A 14 -0.16 17.58 -0.32
C ASP A 14 -0.31 17.75 -1.86
N ILE A 15 0.76 18.14 -2.55
CA ILE A 15 0.78 18.22 -4.02
C ILE A 15 0.64 16.82 -4.63
N ALA A 16 1.33 15.80 -4.08
CA ALA A 16 1.22 14.45 -4.58
C ALA A 16 -0.17 13.86 -4.37
N GLU A 17 -0.78 14.08 -3.19
CA GLU A 17 -2.17 13.70 -2.92
C GLU A 17 -3.13 14.34 -3.93
N PHE A 18 -3.03 15.65 -4.12
CA PHE A 18 -3.87 16.39 -5.07
C PHE A 18 -3.69 15.86 -6.50
N TYR A 19 -2.43 15.71 -6.94
CA TYR A 19 -2.11 15.27 -8.29
C TYR A 19 -2.68 13.87 -8.60
N LEU A 20 -2.47 12.91 -7.68
CA LEU A 20 -2.99 11.56 -7.87
C LEU A 20 -4.52 11.51 -7.93
N GLN A 21 -5.19 12.35 -7.14
CA GLN A 21 -6.65 12.44 -7.18
C GLN A 21 -7.18 13.03 -8.51
N GLN A 22 -6.42 13.91 -9.17
CA GLN A 22 -6.82 14.43 -10.49
C GLN A 22 -6.74 13.37 -11.59
N LEU A 23 -5.79 12.44 -11.49
CA LEU A 23 -5.64 11.36 -12.48
C LEU A 23 -6.75 10.31 -12.40
N GLN A 24 -7.41 10.16 -11.24
CA GLN A 24 -8.52 9.21 -11.01
C GLN A 24 -8.23 7.76 -11.43
N ILE A 25 -6.97 7.35 -11.40
CA ILE A 25 -6.55 5.99 -11.73
C ILE A 25 -6.64 5.08 -10.51
N PRO A 26 -6.93 3.78 -10.67
CA PRO A 26 -6.87 2.82 -9.57
C PRO A 26 -5.44 2.65 -9.05
N VAL A 27 -5.37 2.44 -7.73
CA VAL A 27 -4.11 2.26 -7.01
C VAL A 27 -4.12 0.94 -6.25
N VAL A 28 -3.08 0.15 -6.45
CA VAL A 28 -2.76 -1.01 -5.60
C VAL A 28 -1.69 -0.59 -4.60
N GLY A 29 -2.05 -0.52 -3.33
CA GLY A 29 -1.13 -0.22 -2.23
C GLY A 29 -0.61 -1.51 -1.59
N ILE A 30 0.71 -1.65 -1.47
CA ILE A 30 1.37 -2.86 -0.98
C ILE A 30 2.22 -2.53 0.22
N THR A 31 1.99 -3.24 1.34
CA THR A 31 2.84 -3.18 2.52
C THR A 31 3.14 -4.58 3.08
N GLY A 32 3.93 -4.64 4.13
CA GLY A 32 4.33 -5.87 4.82
C GLY A 32 5.74 -5.73 5.40
N SER A 33 6.13 -6.67 6.23
CA SER A 33 7.47 -6.68 6.82
C SER A 33 8.53 -7.10 5.81
N VAL A 34 8.28 -8.15 5.05
CA VAL A 34 9.12 -8.64 3.94
C VAL A 34 8.26 -8.95 2.71
N GLY A 35 8.89 -9.11 1.54
CA GLY A 35 8.22 -9.51 0.31
C GLY A 35 7.47 -8.40 -0.45
N LYS A 36 7.41 -7.18 0.06
CA LYS A 36 6.74 -6.04 -0.61
C LYS A 36 7.20 -5.84 -2.05
N THR A 37 8.51 -5.77 -2.26
CA THR A 37 9.10 -5.51 -3.58
C THR A 37 8.82 -6.64 -4.55
N SER A 38 8.98 -7.90 -4.13
CA SER A 38 8.68 -9.06 -4.97
C SER A 38 7.20 -9.10 -5.36
N THR A 39 6.30 -8.88 -4.39
CA THR A 39 4.84 -8.82 -4.64
C THR A 39 4.48 -7.68 -5.60
N LYS A 40 5.07 -6.50 -5.41
CA LYS A 40 4.93 -5.35 -6.33
C LYS A 40 5.35 -5.71 -7.75
N GLU A 41 6.50 -6.38 -7.90
CA GLU A 41 7.01 -6.77 -9.23
C GLU A 41 6.07 -7.76 -9.93
N VAL A 42 5.58 -8.77 -9.20
CA VAL A 42 4.64 -9.77 -9.74
C VAL A 42 3.31 -9.11 -10.13
N ILE A 43 2.70 -8.34 -9.23
CA ILE A 43 1.43 -7.64 -9.52
C ILE A 43 1.58 -6.71 -10.72
N ALA A 44 2.65 -5.91 -10.75
CA ALA A 44 2.88 -4.99 -11.86
C ALA A 44 3.15 -5.71 -13.18
N SER A 45 3.81 -6.88 -13.17
CA SER A 45 4.04 -7.65 -14.39
C SER A 45 2.74 -8.17 -15.00
N VAL A 46 1.83 -8.67 -14.16
CA VAL A 46 0.50 -9.14 -14.61
C VAL A 46 -0.36 -7.98 -15.12
N LEU A 47 -0.39 -6.87 -14.39
CA LEU A 47 -1.19 -5.70 -14.78
C LEU A 47 -0.72 -5.07 -16.10
N LYS A 48 0.58 -5.10 -16.37
CA LYS A 48 1.18 -4.59 -17.62
C LYS A 48 0.73 -5.32 -18.88
N GLU A 49 0.22 -6.54 -18.77
CA GLU A 49 -0.33 -7.26 -19.93
C GLU A 49 -1.59 -6.59 -20.48
N LYS A 50 -2.25 -5.74 -19.68
CA LYS A 50 -3.50 -5.09 -20.08
C LYS A 50 -3.49 -3.56 -19.89
N TYR A 51 -2.76 -3.05 -18.91
CA TYR A 51 -2.81 -1.64 -18.50
C TYR A 51 -1.44 -0.98 -18.58
N ARG A 52 -1.40 0.30 -18.91
CA ARG A 52 -0.21 1.12 -18.70
C ARG A 52 -0.04 1.32 -17.19
N THR A 53 0.92 0.60 -16.64
CA THR A 53 1.12 0.44 -15.20
C THR A 53 2.38 1.17 -14.75
N LEU A 54 2.22 2.18 -13.90
CA LEU A 54 3.33 2.74 -13.13
C LEU A 54 3.51 1.93 -11.84
N LYS A 55 4.75 1.69 -11.44
CA LYS A 55 5.07 1.09 -10.14
C LYS A 55 6.16 1.85 -9.41
N THR A 56 6.21 1.71 -8.08
CA THR A 56 7.32 2.18 -7.25
C THR A 56 8.64 1.60 -7.75
N GLN A 57 9.63 2.45 -7.98
CA GLN A 57 10.99 2.04 -8.34
C GLN A 57 11.87 1.98 -7.10
N GLY A 58 12.76 0.97 -7.07
CA GLY A 58 13.68 0.79 -5.95
C GLY A 58 12.96 0.79 -4.60
N ASN A 59 13.45 1.60 -3.67
CA ASN A 59 12.92 1.78 -2.32
C ASN A 59 12.20 3.13 -2.11
N PHE A 60 11.65 3.75 -3.15
CA PHE A 60 10.87 5.00 -3.05
C PHE A 60 9.49 4.74 -2.43
N ASN A 61 9.47 4.15 -1.23
CA ASN A 61 8.28 3.63 -0.55
C ASN A 61 7.96 4.33 0.78
N ASN A 62 8.71 5.37 1.15
CA ASN A 62 8.54 6.15 2.37
C ASN A 62 7.84 7.50 2.10
N GLU A 63 7.74 8.36 3.14
CA GLU A 63 7.03 9.65 3.08
C GLU A 63 7.57 10.67 2.05
N LEU A 64 8.79 10.50 1.57
CA LEU A 64 9.34 11.28 0.46
C LEU A 64 9.30 10.50 -0.86
N GLY A 65 9.65 9.22 -0.82
CA GLY A 65 9.74 8.38 -2.01
C GLY A 65 8.39 8.13 -2.69
N LEU A 66 7.31 7.93 -1.92
CA LEU A 66 5.97 7.76 -2.48
C LEU A 66 5.50 8.99 -3.26
N PRO A 67 5.56 10.24 -2.74
CA PRO A 67 5.28 11.43 -3.52
C PRO A 67 6.10 11.54 -4.81
N LEU A 68 7.40 11.28 -4.75
CA LEU A 68 8.27 11.30 -5.93
C LEU A 68 7.87 10.23 -6.97
N THR A 69 7.37 9.09 -6.52
CA THR A 69 6.80 8.06 -7.40
C THR A 69 5.53 8.57 -8.05
N VAL A 70 4.63 9.19 -7.29
CA VAL A 70 3.37 9.77 -7.79
C VAL A 70 3.62 10.84 -8.86
N PHE A 71 4.63 11.70 -8.70
CA PHE A 71 4.97 12.73 -9.70
C PHE A 71 5.49 12.15 -11.04
N ARG A 72 5.75 10.87 -11.11
CA ARG A 72 6.13 10.20 -12.36
C ARG A 72 4.93 9.71 -13.16
N LEU A 73 3.74 9.67 -12.55
CA LEU A 73 2.49 9.37 -13.26
C LEU A 73 2.23 10.39 -14.38
N ARG A 74 1.62 9.92 -15.45
CA ARG A 74 1.19 10.72 -16.59
C ARG A 74 -0.26 10.37 -16.92
N ASP A 75 -0.91 11.20 -17.73
CA ASP A 75 -2.31 11.03 -18.12
C ASP A 75 -2.59 9.71 -18.86
N GLU A 76 -1.55 9.12 -19.45
CA GLU A 76 -1.66 7.82 -20.11
C GLU A 76 -1.50 6.60 -19.20
N ASP A 77 -1.09 6.78 -17.94
CA ASP A 77 -1.05 5.69 -16.97
C ASP A 77 -2.46 5.32 -16.53
N GLU A 78 -2.75 4.02 -16.52
CA GLU A 78 -4.09 3.50 -16.23
C GLU A 78 -4.20 2.88 -14.84
N ILE A 79 -3.08 2.53 -14.21
CA ILE A 79 -3.03 1.97 -12.86
C ILE A 79 -1.67 2.22 -12.20
N ALA A 80 -1.67 2.44 -10.90
CA ALA A 80 -0.46 2.57 -10.11
C ALA A 80 -0.30 1.42 -9.09
N VAL A 81 0.91 0.87 -8.96
CA VAL A 81 1.29 -0.13 -7.96
C VAL A 81 2.31 0.51 -7.01
N LEU A 82 1.85 0.88 -5.83
CA LEU A 82 2.61 1.68 -4.87
C LEU A 82 3.04 0.84 -3.67
N GLU A 83 4.35 0.67 -3.52
CA GLU A 83 4.95 0.06 -2.34
C GLU A 83 5.01 1.07 -1.20
N MET A 84 4.59 0.67 0.02
CA MET A 84 4.54 1.52 1.21
C MET A 84 5.32 0.86 2.34
N GLY A 85 6.45 1.46 2.71
CA GLY A 85 7.31 1.08 3.82
C GLY A 85 7.13 2.04 4.98
N ILE A 86 7.10 1.51 6.20
CA ILE A 86 6.97 2.30 7.43
C ILE A 86 7.92 1.80 8.49
N SER A 87 8.29 2.70 9.39
CA SER A 87 9.13 2.44 10.57
C SER A 87 8.41 2.81 11.87
N ASP A 88 7.35 3.63 11.82
CA ASP A 88 6.66 4.14 13.00
C ASP A 88 5.14 4.24 12.79
N PHE A 89 4.39 4.39 13.88
CA PHE A 89 2.94 4.63 13.84
C PHE A 89 2.58 5.92 13.11
N GLY A 90 1.46 5.91 12.41
CA GLY A 90 0.96 7.05 11.66
C GLY A 90 1.64 7.30 10.32
N GLU A 91 2.82 6.73 10.06
CA GLU A 91 3.46 6.84 8.73
C GLU A 91 2.59 6.22 7.65
N MET A 92 2.04 5.03 7.91
CA MET A 92 1.14 4.36 6.97
C MET A 92 -0.12 5.18 6.70
N THR A 93 -0.68 5.82 7.72
CA THR A 93 -1.84 6.72 7.57
C THR A 93 -1.50 7.87 6.59
N ARG A 94 -0.30 8.46 6.71
CA ARG A 94 0.14 9.56 5.81
C ARG A 94 0.37 9.08 4.37
N LEU A 95 0.97 7.90 4.20
CA LEU A 95 1.17 7.30 2.88
C LEU A 95 -0.17 6.91 2.23
N ALA A 96 -1.06 6.27 2.98
CA ALA A 96 -2.38 5.86 2.51
C ALA A 96 -3.26 7.06 2.14
N LYS A 97 -3.12 8.19 2.85
CA LYS A 97 -3.82 9.45 2.51
C LYS A 97 -3.46 9.94 1.12
N ILE A 98 -2.18 9.86 0.74
CA ILE A 98 -1.70 10.25 -0.60
C ILE A 98 -2.20 9.24 -1.64
N ALA A 99 -2.01 7.94 -1.36
CA ALA A 99 -2.26 6.87 -2.32
C ALA A 99 -3.75 6.57 -2.55
N ARG A 100 -4.59 6.68 -1.51
CA ARG A 100 -6.02 6.32 -1.53
C ARG A 100 -6.30 5.03 -2.30
N PRO A 101 -5.74 3.90 -1.85
CA PRO A 101 -5.76 2.67 -2.63
C PRO A 101 -7.17 2.14 -2.89
N ASN A 102 -7.36 1.54 -4.06
CA ASN A 102 -8.52 0.71 -4.39
C ASN A 102 -8.32 -0.73 -3.93
N THR A 103 -7.06 -1.17 -3.87
CA THR A 103 -6.69 -2.49 -3.37
C THR A 103 -5.53 -2.35 -2.40
N CYS A 104 -5.69 -2.88 -1.19
CA CYS A 104 -4.64 -2.97 -0.18
C CYS A 104 -4.12 -4.40 -0.12
N VAL A 105 -2.81 -4.58 -0.20
CA VAL A 105 -2.14 -5.88 -0.08
C VAL A 105 -1.18 -5.85 1.10
N ILE A 106 -1.32 -6.79 2.05
CA ILE A 106 -0.36 -6.96 3.15
C ILE A 106 0.28 -8.34 3.05
N THR A 107 1.59 -8.36 2.85
CA THR A 107 2.34 -9.60 2.57
C THR A 107 2.58 -10.44 3.83
N ASN A 108 2.94 -9.80 4.94
CA ASN A 108 3.13 -10.46 6.24
C ASN A 108 3.36 -9.47 7.39
N ILE A 109 3.28 -9.98 8.62
CA ILE A 109 3.58 -9.28 9.87
C ILE A 109 4.77 -9.96 10.57
N GLY A 110 5.96 -9.46 10.29
CA GLY A 110 7.20 -9.90 10.91
C GLY A 110 7.62 -9.05 12.11
N THR A 111 8.91 -9.12 12.45
CA THR A 111 9.52 -8.47 13.63
C THR A 111 10.35 -7.22 13.26
N CYS A 112 10.04 -6.56 12.13
CA CYS A 112 10.75 -5.34 11.75
C CYS A 112 10.28 -4.13 12.56
N HIS A 113 11.21 -3.19 12.85
CA HIS A 113 10.94 -1.91 13.52
C HIS A 113 10.31 -2.06 14.92
N LEU A 114 10.63 -3.13 15.67
CA LEU A 114 10.10 -3.37 17.01
C LEU A 114 10.51 -2.28 18.00
N GLU A 115 11.62 -1.61 17.78
CA GLU A 115 12.07 -0.46 18.58
C GLU A 115 11.05 0.67 18.63
N ASN A 116 10.27 0.86 17.56
CA ASN A 116 9.24 1.89 17.46
C ASN A 116 7.82 1.33 17.61
N LEU A 117 7.59 0.11 17.13
CA LEU A 117 6.26 -0.51 17.07
C LEU A 117 5.97 -1.46 18.23
N GLY A 118 6.97 -1.76 19.05
CA GLY A 118 6.87 -2.58 20.28
C GLY A 118 6.92 -4.08 19.97
N ASP A 119 5.86 -4.64 19.42
CA ASP A 119 5.73 -6.06 19.11
C ASP A 119 5.05 -6.30 17.74
N ARG A 120 4.77 -7.56 17.44
CA ARG A 120 4.06 -7.92 16.18
C ARG A 120 2.62 -7.40 16.13
N ASP A 121 1.97 -7.18 17.24
CA ASP A 121 0.64 -6.57 17.29
C ASP A 121 0.71 -5.08 16.95
N GLY A 122 1.76 -4.40 17.43
CA GLY A 122 2.07 -3.03 17.00
C GLY A 122 2.38 -2.94 15.51
N VAL A 123 3.14 -3.90 14.96
CA VAL A 123 3.42 -3.97 13.52
C VAL A 123 2.13 -4.19 12.72
N LEU A 124 1.25 -5.09 13.18
CA LEU A 124 -0.07 -5.31 12.57
C LEU A 124 -0.88 -4.01 12.58
N LYS A 125 -0.99 -3.36 13.75
CA LYS A 125 -1.73 -2.10 13.92
C LYS A 125 -1.20 -1.01 13.00
N ALA A 126 0.12 -0.83 12.92
CA ALA A 126 0.73 0.18 12.06
C ALA A 126 0.50 -0.09 10.57
N LYS A 127 0.60 -1.36 10.13
CA LYS A 127 0.40 -1.69 8.70
C LYS A 127 -1.06 -1.66 8.27
N THR A 128 -2.00 -2.04 9.15
CA THR A 128 -3.44 -1.96 8.86
C THR A 128 -3.97 -0.53 8.80
N GLU A 129 -3.18 0.47 9.21
CA GLU A 129 -3.53 1.88 8.95
C GLU A 129 -3.71 2.19 7.45
N ILE A 130 -3.17 1.35 6.54
CA ILE A 130 -3.39 1.47 5.08
C ILE A 130 -4.88 1.46 4.72
N PHE A 131 -5.72 0.80 5.51
CA PHE A 131 -7.15 0.68 5.26
C PHE A 131 -7.91 2.00 5.51
N LYS A 132 -7.38 2.93 6.32
CA LYS A 132 -8.05 4.20 6.66
C LYS A 132 -8.43 5.06 5.45
N TYR A 133 -7.72 4.87 4.34
CA TYR A 133 -7.97 5.59 3.09
C TYR A 133 -8.28 4.66 1.92
N LEU A 134 -8.66 3.42 2.21
CA LEU A 134 -9.17 2.49 1.21
C LEU A 134 -10.44 3.07 0.57
N GLN A 135 -10.54 3.01 -0.75
CA GLN A 135 -11.73 3.47 -1.46
C GLN A 135 -12.96 2.63 -1.06
N LYS A 136 -14.15 3.23 -1.12
CA LYS A 136 -15.40 2.66 -0.59
C LYS A 136 -15.72 1.26 -1.15
N ASP A 137 -15.41 1.03 -2.44
CA ASP A 137 -15.60 -0.26 -3.12
C ASP A 137 -14.27 -1.00 -3.28
N GLY A 138 -13.33 -0.76 -2.36
CA GLY A 138 -11.99 -1.29 -2.41
C GLY A 138 -11.88 -2.73 -1.92
N HIS A 139 -10.72 -3.31 -2.16
CA HIS A 139 -10.40 -4.69 -1.81
C HIS A 139 -9.23 -4.77 -0.83
N ILE A 140 -9.30 -5.74 0.08
CA ILE A 140 -8.22 -6.08 1.00
C ILE A 140 -7.75 -7.49 0.66
N VAL A 141 -6.45 -7.64 0.39
CA VAL A 141 -5.82 -8.92 0.09
C VAL A 141 -4.74 -9.18 1.14
N LEU A 142 -4.86 -10.29 1.84
CA LEU A 142 -3.98 -10.66 2.94
C LEU A 142 -3.34 -12.03 2.68
N ASN A 143 -2.14 -12.22 3.22
CA ASN A 143 -1.54 -13.55 3.32
C ASN A 143 -2.26 -14.33 4.43
N GLY A 144 -3.05 -15.33 4.05
CA GLY A 144 -3.83 -16.15 4.97
C GLY A 144 -3.00 -17.13 5.79
N ASP A 145 -1.75 -17.40 5.40
CA ASP A 145 -0.81 -18.24 6.17
C ASP A 145 -0.09 -17.44 7.28
N ASP A 146 -0.25 -16.12 7.33
CA ASP A 146 0.30 -15.29 8.40
C ASP A 146 -0.65 -15.29 9.62
N ASP A 147 -0.14 -15.72 10.78
CA ASP A 147 -0.91 -15.88 12.03
C ASP A 147 -1.54 -14.58 12.54
N LYS A 148 -0.97 -13.42 12.20
CA LYS A 148 -1.52 -12.12 12.57
C LYS A 148 -2.54 -11.62 11.55
N LEU A 149 -2.26 -11.76 10.26
CA LEU A 149 -3.16 -11.31 9.21
C LEU A 149 -4.45 -12.15 9.14
N CYS A 150 -4.39 -13.45 9.42
CA CYS A 150 -5.58 -14.30 9.47
C CYS A 150 -6.60 -13.90 10.56
N MET A 151 -6.18 -13.08 11.55
CA MET A 151 -7.07 -12.53 12.58
C MET A 151 -7.90 -11.34 12.08
N VAL A 152 -7.52 -10.70 10.98
CA VAL A 152 -8.25 -9.57 10.36
C VAL A 152 -9.41 -10.13 9.56
N LYS A 153 -10.59 -10.19 10.15
CA LYS A 153 -11.78 -10.79 9.51
C LYS A 153 -12.59 -9.82 8.67
N GLU A 154 -12.54 -8.53 9.02
CA GLU A 154 -13.31 -7.48 8.37
C GLU A 154 -12.74 -6.10 8.70
N TYR A 155 -12.88 -5.16 7.80
CA TYR A 155 -12.64 -3.73 8.03
C TYR A 155 -13.74 -2.91 7.38
N GLU A 156 -14.55 -2.20 8.18
CA GLU A 156 -15.67 -1.34 7.72
C GLU A 156 -16.61 -2.04 6.71
N GLY A 157 -16.95 -3.30 6.95
CA GLY A 157 -17.83 -4.10 6.08
C GLY A 157 -17.10 -4.81 4.93
N ILE A 158 -15.82 -4.56 4.73
CA ILE A 158 -15.01 -5.20 3.69
C ILE A 158 -14.34 -6.46 4.28
N LYS A 159 -14.67 -7.62 3.74
CA LYS A 159 -14.03 -8.89 4.09
C LYS A 159 -12.77 -9.09 3.25
N PRO A 160 -11.62 -9.34 3.89
CA PRO A 160 -10.38 -9.61 3.15
C PRO A 160 -10.47 -10.89 2.32
N VAL A 161 -9.85 -10.85 1.15
CA VAL A 161 -9.47 -12.06 0.39
C VAL A 161 -8.15 -12.56 0.97
N CYS A 162 -8.17 -13.79 1.50
CA CYS A 162 -6.97 -14.42 2.06
C CYS A 162 -6.35 -15.35 1.03
N LEU A 163 -5.09 -15.08 0.66
CA LEU A 163 -4.30 -15.97 -0.18
C LEU A 163 -3.63 -17.01 0.73
N LEU A 164 -3.88 -18.29 0.46
CA LEU A 164 -3.30 -19.41 1.18
C LEU A 164 -2.31 -20.12 0.25
N TYR A 165 -1.07 -20.29 0.69
CA TYR A 165 -0.07 -21.10 -0.01
C TYR A 165 -0.25 -22.60 0.28
N THR A 166 -0.77 -22.90 1.48
CA THR A 166 -0.88 -24.27 2.01
C THR A 166 -2.24 -24.93 1.76
N SER A 167 -3.24 -24.19 1.24
CA SER A 167 -4.52 -24.82 0.87
C SER A 167 -4.41 -25.45 -0.52
N ASP A 168 -4.72 -26.73 -0.60
CA ASP A 168 -4.92 -27.42 -1.88
C ASP A 168 -6.25 -26.91 -2.48
N ALA A 169 -6.20 -26.26 -3.64
CA ALA A 169 -7.38 -25.73 -4.32
C ALA A 169 -8.40 -26.81 -4.76
N ALA A 170 -8.11 -28.08 -4.44
CA ALA A 170 -8.95 -29.22 -4.75
C ALA A 170 -10.00 -29.55 -3.65
N ASP A 171 -9.93 -28.93 -2.46
CA ASP A 171 -10.84 -29.26 -1.34
C ASP A 171 -12.11 -28.39 -1.26
N ASP A 172 -12.31 -27.46 -2.17
CA ASP A 172 -13.49 -26.57 -2.24
C ASP A 172 -14.50 -26.99 -3.34
N SER A 173 -14.68 -28.29 -3.56
CA SER A 173 -15.70 -28.83 -4.50
C SER A 173 -16.80 -29.61 -3.80
#